data_99776ce707f29b8028d13ff76c243d9e
#
_entry.id   99776ce707f29b8028d13ff76c243d9e
#
_cell.length_a   1.000
_cell.length_b   1.000
_cell.length_c   1.000
_cell.angle_alpha   90.00
_cell.angle_beta   90.00
_cell.angle_gamma   90.00
#
_symmetry.space_group_name_H-M   'P 1'
#
loop_
_entity.id
_entity.type
_entity.pdbx_description
1 polymer ?
#
loop_
_entity_poly.entity_id
_entity_poly.type
_entity_poly.pdbx_seq_one_letter_code
_entity_poly.pdbx_strand_id
1 'polypeptide(L)'
;TKVKERYVIDDSAANRGYRQRGSEALSYSLGEASPPDLFESFNSGHDDRVEGDRLIQRTPWPSEAPEFVAAAQRYLLEMAALSTRLDTVFGKIIGIPDLAQRSMAGPDTMACIRYERRSDEVTPVPGQKRMGAHSDYTTFTILRADPVPGLEILTSGDAAGERWKSVIPDPGTLLLNVGDLLAIWTDDAWPSTVHRVPLRGDGTDPVLRRSVAYFHYPDLDVNVEPLRTFRHKETRYPPVTVAEHLAARLIGPKQHAPSAGTSTVGNRQV
;
A
#
# COMPACT_ATOMS: atom_id res chain seq x y z
N THR A 1 1.47 16.02 -14.13
CA THR A 1 1.38 16.64 -15.48
C THR A 1 0.08 16.25 -16.13
N LYS A 2 -0.45 17.05 -17.05
CA LYS A 2 -1.74 16.84 -17.77
C LYS A 2 -1.92 15.44 -18.38
N VAL A 3 -0.83 14.74 -18.73
CA VAL A 3 -0.88 13.36 -19.24
C VAL A 3 -1.27 12.38 -18.15
N LYS A 4 -0.65 12.43 -16.98
CA LYS A 4 -0.93 11.51 -15.87
C LYS A 4 -2.36 11.66 -15.34
N GLU A 5 -2.91 12.86 -15.35
CA GLU A 5 -4.26 13.17 -14.87
C GLU A 5 -5.37 12.43 -15.66
N ARG A 6 -5.10 12.05 -16.91
CA ARG A 6 -6.02 11.24 -17.73
C ARG A 6 -6.21 9.81 -17.21
N TYR A 7 -5.30 9.36 -16.36
CA TYR A 7 -5.28 8.00 -15.80
C TYR A 7 -5.70 7.95 -14.34
N VAL A 8 -6.27 9.03 -13.82
CA VAL A 8 -6.93 9.06 -12.52
C VAL A 8 -8.25 8.32 -12.63
N ILE A 9 -8.50 7.38 -11.73
CA ILE A 9 -9.81 6.74 -11.58
C ILE A 9 -10.52 7.42 -10.40
N ASP A 10 -11.68 8.02 -10.68
CA ASP A 10 -12.49 8.77 -9.71
C ASP A 10 -13.41 7.85 -8.87
N ASP A 11 -13.05 6.61 -8.68
CA ASP A 11 -13.75 5.69 -7.79
C ASP A 11 -12.91 5.43 -6.54
N SER A 12 -13.46 5.73 -5.37
CA SER A 12 -12.77 5.53 -4.08
C SER A 12 -12.43 4.07 -3.80
N ALA A 13 -13.20 3.11 -4.32
CA ALA A 13 -12.92 1.69 -4.21
C ALA A 13 -11.87 1.21 -5.22
N ALA A 14 -11.67 1.94 -6.33
CA ALA A 14 -10.69 1.58 -7.34
C ALA A 14 -9.27 1.77 -6.81
N ASN A 15 -8.52 0.69 -6.75
CA ASN A 15 -7.09 0.74 -6.43
C ASN A 15 -6.24 0.59 -7.71
N ARG A 16 -6.58 1.37 -8.75
CA ARG A 16 -5.94 1.36 -10.07
C ARG A 16 -5.70 2.78 -10.57
N GLY A 17 -4.81 2.92 -11.52
CA GLY A 17 -4.51 4.18 -12.18
C GLY A 17 -3.58 5.10 -11.41
N TYR A 18 -3.52 6.35 -11.83
CA TYR A 18 -2.65 7.36 -11.27
C TYR A 18 -3.25 7.96 -10.00
N ARG A 19 -2.45 7.99 -8.95
CA ARG A 19 -2.71 8.64 -7.68
C ARG A 19 -1.87 9.90 -7.60
N GLN A 20 -2.55 11.02 -7.52
CA GLN A 20 -1.90 12.33 -7.46
C GLN A 20 -1.24 12.53 -6.08
N ARG A 21 -0.19 13.31 -6.07
CA ARG A 21 0.43 13.80 -4.84
C ARG A 21 -0.60 14.55 -4.00
N GLY A 22 -0.71 14.20 -2.72
CA GLY A 22 -1.67 14.80 -1.81
C GLY A 22 -3.12 14.28 -1.95
N SER A 23 -3.34 13.20 -2.70
CA SER A 23 -4.68 12.60 -2.83
C SER A 23 -5.02 11.59 -1.74
N GLU A 24 -4.05 11.22 -0.92
CA GLU A 24 -4.20 10.21 0.14
C GLU A 24 -3.56 10.69 1.45
N ALA A 25 -4.04 10.15 2.58
CA ALA A 25 -3.51 10.37 3.91
C ALA A 25 -3.54 9.03 4.66
N LEU A 26 -2.49 8.22 4.51
CA LEU A 26 -2.48 6.81 4.94
C LEU A 26 -2.55 6.63 6.46
N SER A 27 -2.10 7.62 7.25
CA SER A 27 -2.17 7.57 8.72
C SER A 27 -3.60 7.41 9.26
N TYR A 28 -4.63 7.77 8.48
CA TYR A 28 -6.03 7.52 8.86
C TYR A 28 -6.35 6.04 9.03
N SER A 29 -5.62 5.14 8.36
CA SER A 29 -5.79 3.69 8.54
C SER A 29 -5.47 3.22 9.96
N LEU A 30 -4.65 3.99 10.69
CA LEU A 30 -4.32 3.79 12.10
C LEU A 30 -5.14 4.71 13.05
N GLY A 31 -6.13 5.43 12.54
CA GLY A 31 -6.93 6.38 13.32
C GLY A 31 -6.25 7.73 13.60
N GLU A 32 -5.11 8.02 12.94
CA GLU A 32 -4.39 9.28 13.10
C GLU A 32 -4.78 10.29 12.02
N ALA A 33 -5.30 11.46 12.42
CA ALA A 33 -5.50 12.57 11.49
C ALA A 33 -4.14 13.13 11.05
N SER A 34 -3.91 13.23 9.75
CA SER A 34 -2.69 13.78 9.18
C SER A 34 -2.97 14.60 7.93
N PRO A 35 -2.10 15.60 7.61
CA PRO A 35 -2.12 16.23 6.30
C PRO A 35 -1.92 15.19 5.18
N PRO A 36 -2.36 15.51 3.94
CA PRO A 36 -2.16 14.63 2.79
C PRO A 36 -0.69 14.29 2.56
N ASP A 37 -0.44 13.05 2.15
CA ASP A 37 0.89 12.49 1.93
C ASP A 37 1.54 13.03 0.63
N LEU A 38 2.87 13.17 0.64
CA LEU A 38 3.64 13.78 -0.44
C LEU A 38 4.25 12.75 -1.39
N PHE A 39 3.46 11.81 -1.87
CA PHE A 39 3.86 10.87 -2.93
C PHE A 39 2.88 10.89 -4.09
N GLU A 40 3.32 10.38 -5.22
CA GLU A 40 2.47 10.00 -6.33
C GLU A 40 2.69 8.52 -6.64
N SER A 41 1.66 7.83 -7.13
CA SER A 41 1.78 6.45 -7.57
C SER A 41 1.00 6.16 -8.83
N PHE A 42 1.39 5.07 -9.51
CA PHE A 42 0.58 4.44 -10.54
C PHE A 42 0.31 3.00 -10.10
N ASN A 43 -0.96 2.69 -9.88
CA ASN A 43 -1.41 1.41 -9.39
C ASN A 43 -1.96 0.57 -10.55
N SER A 44 -1.51 -0.66 -10.65
CA SER A 44 -1.90 -1.62 -11.68
C SER A 44 -2.16 -3.00 -11.09
N GLY A 45 -2.83 -3.85 -11.82
CA GLY A 45 -3.10 -5.22 -11.42
C GLY A 45 -3.28 -6.15 -12.61
N HIS A 46 -3.69 -7.37 -12.34
CA HIS A 46 -3.93 -8.40 -13.34
C HIS A 46 -5.31 -8.17 -14.00
N ASP A 47 -5.30 -7.76 -15.28
CA ASP A 47 -6.53 -7.44 -16.01
C ASP A 47 -7.34 -8.68 -16.42
N ASP A 48 -6.74 -9.85 -16.39
CA ASP A 48 -7.37 -11.16 -16.63
C ASP A 48 -8.20 -11.67 -15.43
N ARG A 49 -8.05 -11.03 -14.26
CA ARG A 49 -8.80 -11.34 -13.03
C ARG A 49 -10.03 -10.45 -12.83
N VAL A 50 -10.35 -9.57 -13.78
CA VAL A 50 -11.44 -8.60 -13.64
C VAL A 50 -12.77 -9.22 -14.06
N GLU A 51 -13.63 -9.52 -13.09
CA GLU A 51 -15.00 -9.98 -13.31
C GLU A 51 -16.01 -9.15 -12.50
N GLY A 52 -16.19 -7.89 -12.89
CA GLY A 52 -17.31 -7.07 -12.41
C GLY A 52 -17.29 -6.63 -10.94
N ASP A 53 -16.27 -6.97 -10.18
CA ASP A 53 -16.11 -6.54 -8.79
C ASP A 53 -15.48 -5.14 -8.72
N ARG A 54 -16.03 -4.25 -7.88
CA ARG A 54 -15.50 -2.89 -7.68
C ARG A 54 -14.09 -2.86 -7.13
N LEU A 55 -13.66 -3.89 -6.42
CA LEU A 55 -12.32 -4.00 -5.83
C LEU A 55 -11.28 -4.48 -6.85
N ILE A 56 -11.72 -5.09 -7.96
CA ILE A 56 -10.85 -5.59 -9.05
C ILE A 56 -11.21 -4.86 -10.34
N GLN A 57 -10.56 -3.74 -10.61
CA GLN A 57 -10.79 -2.96 -11.82
C GLN A 57 -9.65 -3.11 -12.82
N ARG A 58 -9.96 -2.88 -14.11
CA ARG A 58 -8.94 -2.85 -15.16
C ARG A 58 -7.97 -1.70 -14.93
N THR A 59 -6.71 -1.95 -15.26
CA THR A 59 -5.68 -0.91 -15.23
C THR A 59 -5.87 0.04 -16.42
N PRO A 60 -5.99 1.36 -16.19
CA PRO A 60 -6.00 2.33 -17.29
C PRO A 60 -4.57 2.54 -17.81
N TRP A 61 -4.07 1.59 -18.60
CA TRP A 61 -2.70 1.62 -19.09
C TRP A 61 -2.42 2.83 -19.98
N PRO A 62 -1.29 3.56 -19.74
CA PRO A 62 -0.94 4.73 -20.53
C PRO A 62 -0.44 4.34 -21.92
N SER A 63 -1.20 4.70 -22.96
CA SER A 63 -0.84 4.45 -24.35
C SER A 63 0.41 5.21 -24.80
N GLU A 64 0.75 6.32 -24.11
CA GLU A 64 1.91 7.16 -24.39
C GLU A 64 3.23 6.59 -23.81
N ALA A 65 3.15 5.49 -23.05
CA ALA A 65 4.31 4.88 -22.41
C ALA A 65 4.36 3.36 -22.60
N PRO A 66 4.39 2.84 -23.83
CA PRO A 66 4.30 1.41 -24.11
C PRO A 66 5.42 0.59 -23.46
N GLU A 67 6.61 1.13 -23.34
CA GLU A 67 7.74 0.46 -22.67
C GLU A 67 7.49 0.28 -21.18
N PHE A 68 6.91 1.30 -20.53
CA PHE A 68 6.48 1.19 -19.12
C PHE A 68 5.41 0.12 -18.97
N VAL A 69 4.40 0.10 -19.84
CA VAL A 69 3.32 -0.89 -19.82
C VAL A 69 3.88 -2.31 -19.92
N ALA A 70 4.74 -2.56 -20.92
CA ALA A 70 5.35 -3.87 -21.12
C ALA A 70 6.21 -4.32 -19.92
N ALA A 71 7.00 -3.40 -19.36
CA ALA A 71 7.81 -3.69 -18.17
C ALA A 71 6.95 -3.98 -16.94
N ALA A 72 5.89 -3.20 -16.73
CA ALA A 72 4.96 -3.36 -15.61
C ALA A 72 4.20 -4.68 -15.68
N GLN A 73 3.67 -5.02 -16.86
CA GLN A 73 2.96 -6.30 -17.06
C GLN A 73 3.87 -7.51 -16.82
N ARG A 74 5.11 -7.45 -17.33
CA ARG A 74 6.09 -8.51 -17.04
C ARG A 74 6.41 -8.61 -15.55
N TYR A 75 6.59 -7.49 -14.87
CA TYR A 75 6.86 -7.48 -13.43
C TYR A 75 5.68 -8.06 -12.64
N LEU A 76 4.44 -7.73 -13.00
CA LEU A 76 3.23 -8.32 -12.40
C LEU A 76 3.25 -9.85 -12.48
N LEU A 77 3.58 -10.42 -13.66
CA LEU A 77 3.64 -11.88 -13.85
C LEU A 77 4.75 -12.53 -12.99
N GLU A 78 5.92 -11.92 -12.94
CA GLU A 78 7.04 -12.42 -12.11
C GLU A 78 6.71 -12.38 -10.61
N MET A 79 6.05 -11.30 -10.16
CA MET A 79 5.65 -11.17 -8.76
C MET A 79 4.52 -12.13 -8.40
N ALA A 80 3.56 -12.39 -9.28
CA ALA A 80 2.53 -13.41 -9.08
C ALA A 80 3.15 -14.82 -8.94
N ALA A 81 4.11 -15.16 -9.80
CA ALA A 81 4.82 -16.44 -9.69
C ALA A 81 5.63 -16.57 -8.39
N LEU A 82 6.26 -15.47 -7.95
CA LEU A 82 6.96 -15.42 -6.66
C LEU A 82 5.99 -15.55 -5.49
N SER A 83 4.86 -14.84 -5.52
CA SER A 83 3.83 -14.90 -4.48
C SER A 83 3.25 -16.29 -4.31
N THR A 84 2.97 -17.02 -5.40
CA THR A 84 2.52 -18.41 -5.34
C THR A 84 3.52 -19.33 -4.60
N ARG A 85 4.81 -19.10 -4.81
CA ARG A 85 5.86 -19.86 -4.09
C ARG A 85 5.89 -19.49 -2.62
N LEU A 86 5.75 -18.21 -2.30
CA LEU A 86 5.70 -17.70 -0.91
C LEU A 86 4.46 -18.22 -0.20
N ASP A 87 3.28 -18.21 -0.83
CA ASP A 87 2.06 -18.82 -0.29
C ASP A 87 2.24 -20.31 0.05
N THR A 88 2.94 -21.05 -0.81
CA THR A 88 3.25 -22.46 -0.55
C THR A 88 4.10 -22.62 0.71
N VAL A 89 5.04 -21.70 0.95
CA VAL A 89 5.92 -21.72 2.15
C VAL A 89 5.13 -21.27 3.38
N PHE A 90 4.50 -20.10 3.31
CA PHE A 90 3.71 -19.55 4.42
C PHE A 90 2.56 -20.47 4.81
N GLY A 91 1.82 -20.99 3.81
CA GLY A 91 0.70 -21.91 4.04
C GLY A 91 1.12 -23.15 4.82
N LYS A 92 2.27 -23.73 4.51
CA LYS A 92 2.83 -24.86 5.29
C LYS A 92 3.16 -24.47 6.73
N ILE A 93 3.72 -23.29 6.93
CA ILE A 93 4.15 -22.81 8.26
C ILE A 93 2.94 -22.50 9.14
N ILE A 94 1.92 -21.83 8.61
CA ILE A 94 0.75 -21.41 9.37
C ILE A 94 -0.37 -22.45 9.43
N GLY A 95 -0.30 -23.53 8.64
CA GLY A 95 -1.30 -24.59 8.63
C GLY A 95 -2.46 -24.38 7.64
N ILE A 96 -2.23 -23.62 6.56
CA ILE A 96 -3.13 -23.44 5.40
C ILE A 96 -2.40 -23.98 4.15
N PRO A 97 -2.29 -25.29 3.97
CA PRO A 97 -1.45 -25.87 2.91
C PRO A 97 -1.93 -25.55 1.48
N ASP A 98 -3.19 -25.14 1.33
CA ASP A 98 -3.84 -24.73 0.10
C ASP A 98 -3.88 -23.19 -0.08
N LEU A 99 -3.06 -22.42 0.65
CA LEU A 99 -3.04 -20.94 0.56
C LEU A 99 -2.79 -20.46 -0.87
N ALA A 100 -1.86 -21.09 -1.60
CA ALA A 100 -1.58 -20.74 -2.98
C ALA A 100 -2.80 -20.92 -3.91
N GLN A 101 -3.63 -21.93 -3.69
CA GLN A 101 -4.87 -22.13 -4.44
C GLN A 101 -5.92 -21.08 -4.08
N ARG A 102 -5.98 -20.66 -2.83
CA ARG A 102 -6.89 -19.60 -2.35
C ARG A 102 -6.47 -18.19 -2.74
N SER A 103 -5.33 -18.03 -3.41
CA SER A 103 -4.79 -16.74 -3.83
C SER A 103 -4.66 -16.61 -5.35
N MET A 104 -5.33 -17.48 -6.11
CA MET A 104 -5.17 -17.52 -7.58
C MET A 104 -5.84 -16.36 -8.29
N ALA A 105 -6.95 -15.87 -7.76
CA ALA A 105 -7.74 -14.78 -8.33
C ALA A 105 -7.78 -13.54 -7.42
N GLY A 106 -6.89 -13.44 -6.46
CA GLY A 106 -6.81 -12.33 -5.52
C GLY A 106 -6.60 -10.95 -6.22
N PRO A 107 -7.02 -9.85 -5.58
CA PRO A 107 -6.98 -8.51 -6.15
C PRO A 107 -5.57 -7.89 -6.11
N ASP A 108 -4.56 -8.69 -6.45
CA ASP A 108 -3.16 -8.25 -6.41
C ASP A 108 -2.97 -6.90 -7.08
N THR A 109 -2.19 -6.05 -6.44
CA THR A 109 -1.95 -4.68 -6.88
C THR A 109 -0.46 -4.38 -6.85
N MET A 110 0.06 -3.85 -7.94
CA MET A 110 1.38 -3.26 -8.00
C MET A 110 1.28 -1.74 -7.97
N ALA A 111 1.97 -1.09 -7.04
CA ALA A 111 2.10 0.37 -6.98
C ALA A 111 3.53 0.79 -7.33
N CYS A 112 3.68 1.54 -8.42
CA CYS A 112 4.90 2.26 -8.76
C CYS A 112 4.87 3.63 -8.08
N ILE A 113 5.65 3.81 -7.03
CA ILE A 113 5.58 4.96 -6.12
C ILE A 113 6.78 5.87 -6.33
N ARG A 114 6.53 7.16 -6.37
CA ARG A 114 7.54 8.21 -6.52
C ARG A 114 7.42 9.26 -5.42
N TYR A 115 8.51 9.48 -4.73
CA TYR A 115 8.69 10.52 -3.71
C TYR A 115 9.72 11.51 -4.25
N GLU A 116 9.27 12.62 -4.77
CA GLU A 116 10.13 13.68 -5.31
C GLU A 116 10.00 14.94 -4.49
N ARG A 117 11.13 15.54 -4.15
CA ARG A 117 11.17 16.90 -3.64
C ARG A 117 11.16 17.86 -4.84
N ARG A 118 10.12 18.67 -4.96
CA ARG A 118 9.98 19.66 -6.03
C ARG A 118 10.48 21.02 -5.57
N SER A 119 11.09 21.75 -6.47
CA SER A 119 11.58 23.11 -6.19
C SER A 119 10.47 24.15 -6.03
N ASP A 120 9.29 23.87 -6.59
CA ASP A 120 8.08 24.69 -6.53
C ASP A 120 7.12 24.27 -5.39
N GLU A 121 7.59 23.42 -4.48
CA GLU A 121 6.79 22.98 -3.36
C GLU A 121 6.49 24.14 -2.40
N VAL A 122 5.21 24.28 -2.09
CA VAL A 122 4.76 25.03 -0.90
C VAL A 122 5.42 24.37 0.32
N THR A 123 5.89 25.17 1.25
CA THR A 123 6.50 24.68 2.49
C THR A 123 5.59 23.62 3.12
N PRO A 124 6.12 22.43 3.43
CA PRO A 124 5.30 21.37 4.04
C PRO A 124 4.66 21.87 5.33
N VAL A 125 3.39 21.52 5.52
CA VAL A 125 2.69 21.86 6.77
C VAL A 125 3.19 20.98 7.93
N PRO A 126 3.11 21.45 9.18
CA PRO A 126 3.51 20.64 10.33
C PRO A 126 2.82 19.26 10.33
N GLY A 127 3.60 18.20 10.58
CA GLY A 127 3.09 16.83 10.59
C GLY A 127 2.94 16.16 9.22
N GLN A 128 3.17 16.88 8.13
CA GLN A 128 3.12 16.31 6.79
C GLN A 128 4.24 15.29 6.57
N LYS A 129 3.91 14.18 5.88
CA LYS A 129 4.85 13.08 5.62
C LYS A 129 4.93 12.84 4.11
N ARG A 130 5.97 12.14 3.66
CA ARG A 130 6.02 11.60 2.30
C ARG A 130 5.02 10.47 2.15
N MET A 131 4.92 9.59 3.20
CA MET A 131 3.90 8.57 3.32
C MET A 131 3.64 8.36 4.81
N GLY A 132 2.40 8.51 5.23
CA GLY A 132 1.95 8.37 6.62
C GLY A 132 2.19 6.97 7.17
N ALA A 133 2.20 6.83 8.49
CA ALA A 133 2.30 5.53 9.14
C ALA A 133 1.06 4.69 8.82
N HIS A 134 1.25 3.46 8.38
CA HIS A 134 0.20 2.51 8.03
C HIS A 134 0.71 1.08 8.08
N SER A 135 -0.20 0.12 8.09
CA SER A 135 0.05 -1.28 7.77
C SER A 135 -0.51 -1.61 6.39
N ASP A 136 0.00 -2.67 5.77
CA ASP A 136 -0.53 -3.16 4.51
C ASP A 136 -1.73 -4.09 4.74
N TYR A 137 -2.76 -3.97 3.91
CA TYR A 137 -4.02 -4.73 4.04
C TYR A 137 -3.93 -6.16 3.47
N THR A 138 -2.75 -6.62 3.18
CA THR A 138 -2.35 -7.79 2.39
C THR A 138 -2.14 -9.04 3.25
N THR A 139 -1.90 -10.19 2.60
CA THR A 139 -1.18 -11.30 3.22
C THR A 139 0.27 -10.88 3.49
N PHE A 140 0.94 -10.45 2.45
CA PHE A 140 2.29 -9.86 2.51
C PHE A 140 2.50 -8.90 1.34
N THR A 141 3.50 -8.04 1.48
CA THR A 141 3.93 -7.12 0.43
C THR A 141 5.36 -7.40 0.03
N ILE A 142 5.61 -7.46 -1.28
CA ILE A 142 6.95 -7.58 -1.86
C ILE A 142 7.36 -6.20 -2.35
N LEU A 143 8.41 -5.64 -1.77
CA LEU A 143 8.88 -4.29 -2.06
C LEU A 143 10.25 -4.30 -2.73
N ARG A 144 10.35 -3.70 -3.91
CA ARG A 144 11.59 -3.22 -4.50
C ARG A 144 11.69 -1.71 -4.30
N ALA A 145 12.80 -1.21 -3.80
CA ALA A 145 12.98 0.23 -3.64
C ALA A 145 14.41 0.65 -3.97
N ASP A 146 14.59 1.92 -4.29
CA ASP A 146 15.90 2.53 -4.43
C ASP A 146 16.69 2.35 -3.11
N PRO A 147 18.01 2.10 -3.18
CA PRO A 147 18.86 1.90 -2.00
C PRO A 147 19.21 3.25 -1.35
N VAL A 148 18.19 4.01 -1.00
CA VAL A 148 18.31 5.34 -0.36
C VAL A 148 17.48 5.39 0.91
N PRO A 149 17.83 6.24 1.89
CA PRO A 149 17.05 6.43 3.11
C PRO A 149 15.61 6.87 2.84
N GLY A 150 14.71 6.56 3.76
CA GLY A 150 13.32 7.04 3.75
C GLY A 150 12.32 6.06 4.33
N LEU A 151 12.45 4.76 4.09
CA LEU A 151 11.57 3.77 4.71
C LEU A 151 11.94 3.61 6.19
N GLU A 152 10.94 3.67 7.05
CA GLU A 152 11.05 3.38 8.48
C GLU A 152 9.97 2.38 8.88
N ILE A 153 10.33 1.41 9.72
CA ILE A 153 9.41 0.44 10.33
C ILE A 153 9.30 0.72 11.82
N LEU A 154 8.10 0.50 12.36
CA LEU A 154 7.87 0.53 13.78
C LEU A 154 8.26 -0.83 14.37
N THR A 155 9.20 -0.83 15.29
CA THR A 155 9.59 -2.04 16.02
C THR A 155 9.00 -1.99 17.42
N SER A 156 8.55 -3.15 17.94
CA SER A 156 8.25 -3.29 19.36
C SER A 156 9.48 -2.86 20.16
N GLY A 157 9.27 -1.87 21.05
CA GLY A 157 10.34 -1.25 21.79
C GLY A 157 10.96 -2.18 22.82
N ASP A 158 12.19 -1.86 23.15
CA ASP A 158 12.80 -2.24 24.43
C ASP A 158 12.19 -1.40 25.57
N ALA A 159 12.76 -1.45 26.76
CA ALA A 159 12.32 -0.67 27.91
C ALA A 159 12.22 0.87 27.67
N ALA A 160 12.63 1.37 26.53
CA ALA A 160 12.55 2.79 26.12
C ALA A 160 11.36 3.11 25.19
N GLY A 161 10.49 2.15 24.90
CA GLY A 161 9.26 2.33 24.10
C GLY A 161 9.42 2.05 22.60
N GLU A 162 8.33 2.25 21.85
CA GLU A 162 8.29 2.05 20.39
C GLU A 162 9.32 2.92 19.67
N ARG A 163 10.03 2.34 18.70
CA ARG A 163 11.05 3.03 17.93
C ARG A 163 10.92 2.83 16.44
N TRP A 164 11.00 3.91 15.70
CA TRP A 164 11.14 3.88 14.26
C TRP A 164 12.55 3.51 13.85
N LYS A 165 12.68 2.45 13.07
CA LYS A 165 13.95 1.95 12.55
C LYS A 165 14.02 2.16 11.05
N SER A 166 15.08 2.83 10.59
CA SER A 166 15.34 3.02 9.15
C SER A 166 15.69 1.69 8.48
N VAL A 167 15.12 1.46 7.31
CA VAL A 167 15.39 0.30 6.44
C VAL A 167 15.87 0.81 5.09
N ILE A 168 17.10 0.48 4.74
CA ILE A 168 17.66 0.76 3.41
C ILE A 168 17.80 -0.60 2.72
N PRO A 169 17.11 -0.83 1.59
CA PRO A 169 17.23 -2.08 0.85
C PRO A 169 18.64 -2.27 0.30
N ASP A 170 19.18 -3.48 0.39
CA ASP A 170 20.39 -3.83 -0.32
C ASP A 170 20.13 -3.84 -1.84
N PRO A 171 21.08 -3.37 -2.66
CA PRO A 171 20.95 -3.41 -4.11
C PRO A 171 20.65 -4.83 -4.62
N GLY A 172 19.63 -4.97 -5.47
CA GLY A 172 19.26 -6.25 -6.07
C GLY A 172 18.41 -7.17 -5.17
N THR A 173 18.04 -6.72 -3.96
CA THR A 173 17.15 -7.47 -3.08
C THR A 173 15.70 -7.00 -3.15
N LEU A 174 14.80 -7.86 -2.67
CA LEU A 174 13.41 -7.55 -2.38
C LEU A 174 13.21 -7.59 -0.87
N LEU A 175 12.45 -6.64 -0.34
CA LEU A 175 11.98 -6.68 1.04
C LEU A 175 10.61 -7.35 1.06
N LEU A 176 10.36 -8.15 2.08
CA LEU A 176 9.06 -8.77 2.36
C LEU A 176 8.58 -8.28 3.72
N ASN A 177 7.33 -7.79 3.78
CA ASN A 177 6.67 -7.48 5.04
C ASN A 177 5.32 -8.20 5.16
N VAL A 178 5.00 -8.58 6.39
CA VAL A 178 3.70 -9.17 6.76
C VAL A 178 2.62 -8.10 6.72
N GLY A 179 1.47 -8.44 6.16
CA GLY A 179 0.29 -7.60 6.13
C GLY A 179 -0.79 -8.03 7.13
N ASP A 180 -1.91 -7.29 7.13
CA ASP A 180 -2.99 -7.44 8.11
C ASP A 180 -3.64 -8.84 8.05
N LEU A 181 -3.83 -9.43 6.87
CA LEU A 181 -4.48 -10.74 6.72
C LEU A 181 -3.66 -11.86 7.36
N LEU A 182 -2.33 -11.82 7.19
CA LEU A 182 -1.45 -12.80 7.83
C LEU A 182 -1.39 -12.59 9.34
N ALA A 183 -1.46 -11.34 9.80
CA ALA A 183 -1.57 -11.02 11.23
C ALA A 183 -2.87 -11.55 11.83
N ILE A 184 -4.01 -11.42 11.14
CA ILE A 184 -5.29 -11.99 11.56
C ILE A 184 -5.19 -13.51 11.66
N TRP A 185 -4.72 -14.22 10.64
CA TRP A 185 -4.60 -15.67 10.68
C TRP A 185 -3.75 -16.17 11.83
N THR A 186 -2.70 -15.41 12.17
CA THR A 186 -1.76 -15.78 13.24
C THR A 186 -2.08 -15.14 14.59
N ASP A 187 -3.24 -14.47 14.73
CA ASP A 187 -3.67 -13.77 15.95
C ASP A 187 -2.54 -12.89 16.55
N ASP A 188 -1.88 -12.11 15.65
CA ASP A 188 -0.70 -11.26 15.93
C ASP A 188 0.58 -11.98 16.37
N ALA A 189 0.66 -13.31 16.27
CA ALA A 189 1.96 -13.98 16.43
C ALA A 189 2.98 -13.51 15.37
N TRP A 190 2.50 -13.13 14.19
CA TRP A 190 3.23 -12.41 13.15
C TRP A 190 2.52 -11.08 12.89
N PRO A 191 2.87 -10.01 13.60
CA PRO A 191 2.14 -8.76 13.53
C PRO A 191 2.34 -8.08 12.17
N SER A 192 1.30 -7.39 11.71
CA SER A 192 1.39 -6.52 10.54
C SER A 192 2.42 -5.42 10.78
N THR A 193 3.29 -5.22 9.79
CA THR A 193 4.43 -4.30 9.91
C THR A 193 3.99 -2.87 9.66
N VAL A 194 3.87 -2.09 10.73
CA VAL A 194 3.61 -0.64 10.60
C VAL A 194 4.87 0.05 10.06
N HIS A 195 4.71 0.83 9.00
CA HIS A 195 5.81 1.51 8.34
C HIS A 195 5.39 2.90 7.82
N ARG A 196 6.39 3.72 7.49
CA ARG A 196 6.19 5.08 6.98
C ARG A 196 7.35 5.56 6.12
N VAL A 197 7.15 6.67 5.42
CA VAL A 197 8.23 7.47 4.81
C VAL A 197 8.12 8.89 5.35
N PRO A 198 8.92 9.27 6.37
CA PRO A 198 8.85 10.59 6.96
C PRO A 198 9.31 11.67 5.99
N LEU A 199 8.93 12.90 6.26
CA LEU A 199 9.52 14.11 5.71
C LEU A 199 10.30 14.79 6.83
N ARG A 200 11.63 14.80 6.74
CA ARG A 200 12.49 15.32 7.79
C ARG A 200 12.62 16.84 7.74
N GLY A 201 12.61 17.40 6.52
CA GLY A 201 12.67 18.83 6.32
C GLY A 201 14.01 19.51 6.66
N ASP A 202 15.00 18.73 7.11
CA ASP A 202 16.36 19.19 7.48
C ASP A 202 17.35 19.15 6.30
N GLY A 203 16.86 18.88 5.10
CA GLY A 203 17.69 18.74 3.89
C GLY A 203 18.31 17.36 3.67
N THR A 204 18.17 16.42 4.62
CA THR A 204 18.69 15.04 4.51
C THR A 204 17.79 14.12 3.68
N ASP A 205 16.57 14.54 3.38
CA ASP A 205 15.67 13.78 2.53
C ASP A 205 16.21 13.66 1.09
N PRO A 206 16.21 12.45 0.49
CA PRO A 206 16.64 12.30 -0.90
C PRO A 206 15.75 13.12 -1.83
N VAL A 207 16.35 13.72 -2.87
CA VAL A 207 15.62 14.50 -3.89
C VAL A 207 14.59 13.63 -4.58
N LEU A 208 14.94 12.39 -4.86
CA LEU A 208 14.08 11.40 -5.48
C LEU A 208 14.28 10.04 -4.80
N ARG A 209 13.16 9.39 -4.46
CA ARG A 209 13.10 7.98 -4.08
C ARG A 209 11.99 7.32 -4.87
N ARG A 210 12.23 6.12 -5.35
CA ARG A 210 11.24 5.30 -6.06
C ARG A 210 11.12 3.95 -5.39
N SER A 211 9.91 3.41 -5.41
CA SER A 211 9.66 2.03 -4.98
C SER A 211 8.56 1.41 -5.82
N VAL A 212 8.60 0.08 -5.90
CA VAL A 212 7.56 -0.74 -6.50
C VAL A 212 7.11 -1.72 -5.42
N ALA A 213 5.89 -1.56 -4.95
CA ALA A 213 5.26 -2.44 -3.98
C ALA A 213 4.29 -3.37 -4.70
N TYR A 214 4.39 -4.67 -4.46
CA TYR A 214 3.44 -5.66 -4.92
C TYR A 214 2.66 -6.18 -3.72
N PHE A 215 1.39 -5.83 -3.67
CA PHE A 215 0.44 -6.17 -2.62
C PHE A 215 -0.25 -7.48 -2.99
N HIS A 216 -0.02 -8.53 -2.20
CA HIS A 216 -0.54 -9.86 -2.47
C HIS A 216 -1.70 -10.22 -1.54
N TYR A 217 -2.77 -10.77 -2.14
CA TYR A 217 -4.01 -11.10 -1.45
C TYR A 217 -4.51 -12.50 -1.80
N PRO A 218 -5.25 -13.14 -0.90
CA PRO A 218 -6.12 -14.24 -1.27
C PRO A 218 -7.30 -13.77 -2.13
N ASP A 219 -8.06 -14.71 -2.65
CA ASP A 219 -9.30 -14.44 -3.39
C ASP A 219 -10.30 -13.69 -2.50
N LEU A 220 -11.16 -12.86 -3.09
CA LEU A 220 -12.03 -11.95 -2.35
C LEU A 220 -13.02 -12.62 -1.40
N ASP A 221 -13.44 -13.84 -1.71
CA ASP A 221 -14.39 -14.64 -0.93
C ASP A 221 -13.74 -15.46 0.19
N VAL A 222 -12.41 -15.48 0.26
CA VAL A 222 -11.69 -16.19 1.32
C VAL A 222 -12.00 -15.57 2.68
N ASN A 223 -12.47 -16.41 3.60
CA ASN A 223 -12.67 -16.03 4.99
C ASN A 223 -11.35 -16.08 5.77
N VAL A 224 -11.06 -15.02 6.49
CA VAL A 224 -9.86 -14.83 7.30
C VAL A 224 -10.27 -14.72 8.76
N GLU A 225 -9.79 -15.63 9.57
CA GLU A 225 -9.99 -15.65 11.01
C GLU A 225 -8.78 -16.27 11.72
N PRO A 226 -8.58 -16.00 13.01
CA PRO A 226 -7.48 -16.62 13.76
C PRO A 226 -7.52 -18.13 13.71
N LEU A 227 -6.43 -18.73 13.23
CA LEU A 227 -6.26 -20.18 13.11
C LEU A 227 -6.15 -20.80 14.51
N ARG A 228 -6.73 -21.99 14.69
CA ARG A 228 -6.75 -22.68 15.98
C ARG A 228 -5.38 -22.80 16.65
N THR A 229 -4.32 -22.94 15.85
CA THR A 229 -2.94 -23.10 16.31
C THR A 229 -2.40 -21.83 16.96
N PHE A 230 -2.90 -20.66 16.54
CA PHE A 230 -2.45 -19.34 17.03
C PHE A 230 -3.46 -18.66 17.93
N ARG A 231 -4.73 -19.09 17.90
CA ARG A 231 -5.85 -18.44 18.60
C ARG A 231 -5.62 -18.34 20.08
N HIS A 232 -5.63 -17.13 20.61
CA HIS A 232 -5.70 -16.85 22.04
C HIS A 232 -7.12 -17.06 22.60
N LYS A 233 -7.28 -17.13 23.95
CA LYS A 233 -8.59 -17.28 24.60
C LYS A 233 -9.54 -16.15 24.24
N GLU A 234 -9.01 -14.94 24.07
CA GLU A 234 -9.73 -13.73 23.67
C GLU A 234 -9.09 -13.23 22.37
N THR A 235 -9.60 -13.69 21.23
CA THR A 235 -9.14 -13.18 19.94
C THR A 235 -9.65 -11.77 19.69
N ARG A 236 -8.82 -10.92 19.09
CA ARG A 236 -9.17 -9.56 18.71
C ARG A 236 -9.89 -9.49 17.37
N TYR A 237 -9.87 -10.55 16.60
CA TYR A 237 -10.30 -10.58 15.22
C TYR A 237 -11.54 -11.44 15.03
N PRO A 238 -12.71 -10.82 14.71
CA PRO A 238 -13.85 -11.57 14.20
C PRO A 238 -13.51 -12.10 12.79
N PRO A 239 -14.17 -13.20 12.35
CA PRO A 239 -14.09 -13.64 10.97
C PRO A 239 -14.46 -12.52 10.00
N VAL A 240 -13.71 -12.38 8.91
CA VAL A 240 -13.91 -11.35 7.88
C VAL A 240 -13.51 -11.91 6.52
N THR A 241 -14.23 -11.59 5.46
CA THR A 241 -13.77 -11.90 4.09
C THR A 241 -12.71 -10.92 3.63
N VAL A 242 -11.85 -11.33 2.68
CA VAL A 242 -10.87 -10.43 2.04
C VAL A 242 -11.57 -9.21 1.45
N ALA A 243 -12.73 -9.39 0.80
CA ALA A 243 -13.51 -8.30 0.23
C ALA A 243 -13.96 -7.27 1.29
N GLU A 244 -14.51 -7.74 2.42
CA GLU A 244 -14.94 -6.87 3.53
C GLU A 244 -13.76 -6.13 4.15
N HIS A 245 -12.65 -6.82 4.38
CA HIS A 245 -11.43 -6.22 4.91
C HIS A 245 -10.91 -5.10 4.00
N LEU A 246 -10.78 -5.36 2.69
CA LEU A 246 -10.34 -4.37 1.71
C LEU A 246 -11.30 -3.19 1.60
N ALA A 247 -12.61 -3.44 1.53
CA ALA A 247 -13.60 -2.36 1.44
C ALA A 247 -13.49 -1.41 2.62
N ALA A 248 -13.36 -1.93 3.85
CA ALA A 248 -13.22 -1.12 5.04
C ALA A 248 -11.93 -0.27 5.04
N ARG A 249 -10.83 -0.80 4.50
CA ARG A 249 -9.52 -0.15 4.51
C ARG A 249 -9.30 0.82 3.35
N LEU A 250 -9.83 0.56 2.17
CA LEU A 250 -9.65 1.41 0.99
C LEU A 250 -10.50 2.68 1.04
N ILE A 251 -11.66 2.64 1.70
CA ILE A 251 -12.58 3.79 1.76
C ILE A 251 -12.13 4.80 2.82
N GLY A 252 -11.66 4.36 3.99
CA GLY A 252 -11.31 5.20 5.11
C GLY A 252 -10.26 6.29 4.79
N PRO A 253 -9.07 5.97 4.25
CA PRO A 253 -8.02 6.95 3.95
C PRO A 253 -8.41 7.99 2.92
N LYS A 254 -9.34 7.67 2.01
CA LYS A 254 -9.78 8.55 0.92
C LYS A 254 -10.90 9.52 1.34
N GLN A 255 -11.79 9.11 2.24
CA GLN A 255 -12.87 9.97 2.73
C GLN A 255 -12.38 11.14 3.58
N HIS A 256 -11.18 11.04 4.13
CA HIS A 256 -10.59 12.04 5.02
C HIS A 256 -9.51 12.90 4.36
N ALA A 257 -9.12 12.59 3.13
CA ALA A 257 -8.28 13.51 2.36
C ALA A 257 -9.08 14.78 2.06
N PRO A 258 -8.60 15.99 2.44
CA PRO A 258 -9.30 17.23 2.11
C PRO A 258 -9.41 17.32 0.58
N SER A 259 -10.64 17.56 0.08
CA SER A 259 -10.88 17.85 -1.34
C SER A 259 -9.92 18.93 -1.77
N ALA A 260 -9.19 18.71 -2.87
CA ALA A 260 -8.31 19.73 -3.46
C ALA A 260 -9.17 20.99 -3.69
N GLY A 261 -8.97 22.01 -2.84
CA GLY A 261 -9.82 23.16 -2.77
C GLY A 261 -9.88 23.88 -4.10
N THR A 262 -11.04 24.02 -4.66
CA THR A 262 -11.37 25.11 -5.58
C THR A 262 -11.10 26.42 -4.84
N SER A 263 -9.98 27.04 -5.18
CA SER A 263 -9.68 28.43 -4.77
C SER A 263 -10.77 29.34 -5.31
N THR A 264 -11.78 29.61 -4.51
CA THR A 264 -12.69 30.72 -4.73
C THR A 264 -11.90 31.98 -4.42
N VAL A 265 -11.39 32.62 -5.47
CA VAL A 265 -10.96 34.02 -5.43
C VAL A 265 -12.17 34.83 -5.01
N GLY A 266 -12.20 35.22 -3.75
CA GLY A 266 -13.18 36.16 -3.20
C GLY A 266 -13.00 37.53 -3.83
N ASN A 267 -13.94 37.92 -4.66
CA ASN A 267 -14.14 39.29 -5.10
C ASN A 267 -14.33 40.19 -3.89
N ARG A 268 -13.32 40.98 -3.53
CA ARG A 268 -13.52 42.18 -2.71
C ARG A 268 -14.09 43.27 -3.62
N GLN A 269 -15.35 43.56 -3.49
CA GLN A 269 -15.89 44.87 -3.87
C GLN A 269 -15.62 45.89 -2.76
N VAL A 270 -15.09 46.98 -3.16
CA VAL A 270 -14.95 48.36 -2.66
C VAL A 270 -15.60 48.68 -1.30
#